data_43eb7c113c71af91c476af4fa38da73d
#
_entry.id   43eb7c113c71af91c476af4fa38da73d
#
_cell.length_a   1.000
_cell.length_b   1.000
_cell.length_c   1.000
_cell.angle_alpha   90.00
_cell.angle_beta   90.00
_cell.angle_gamma   90.00
#
_symmetry.space_group_name_H-M   'P 1'
#
loop_
_entity.id
_entity.type
_entity.pdbx_description
1 polymer ?
#
loop_
_entity_poly.entity_id
_entity_poly.type
_entity_poly.pdbx_seq_one_letter_code
_entity_poly.pdbx_strand_id
1 'polypeptide(L)'
;MQARSMSEVTTNEYTEEGKILRRIRSFVRREGRLTKGQEAAMNECWPTMGIDFQPQLLDWAAVFGNDNPVVLEIGFGMGASLVEMAKNAPQKNFFGIEVHSPGVGACLSAARDAGVTNLRVMCHDAVEVFEHMIPDGSLHTLQLFFPDPWHKKRHHKRRIVQLEFAEMVRQKLKMEEGIFHMATDWENYAEHMIEVMNQAPGFANIAAEGDYIPRPEERPLTKFEARGHRLGHGVWDIKYKRTA
;
A
#
# COMPACT_ATOMS: atom_id res chain seq x y z
N MET A 1 -31.91 3.19 8.64
CA MET A 1 -30.71 2.33 8.73
C MET A 1 -29.59 3.19 9.29
N GLN A 2 -29.18 2.93 10.54
CA GLN A 2 -28.18 3.71 11.24
C GLN A 2 -26.79 3.42 10.65
N ALA A 3 -26.03 4.49 10.35
CA ALA A 3 -24.62 4.39 10.00
C ALA A 3 -23.88 3.68 11.13
N ARG A 4 -23.27 2.53 10.84
CA ARG A 4 -22.38 1.84 11.78
C ARG A 4 -21.16 2.74 12.02
N SER A 5 -21.05 3.24 13.24
CA SER A 5 -19.85 3.84 13.78
C SER A 5 -18.73 2.80 13.74
N MET A 6 -17.71 3.02 12.90
CA MET A 6 -16.47 2.25 12.93
C MET A 6 -15.75 2.60 14.23
N SER A 7 -15.85 1.71 15.22
CA SER A 7 -15.12 1.83 16.48
C SER A 7 -13.63 1.64 16.24
N GLU A 8 -12.85 2.66 16.56
CA GLU A 8 -11.39 2.60 16.60
C GLU A 8 -10.98 1.65 17.73
N VAL A 9 -10.40 0.51 17.38
CA VAL A 9 -9.61 -0.28 18.33
C VAL A 9 -8.21 0.33 18.34
N THR A 10 -7.99 1.36 19.13
CA THR A 10 -6.66 1.91 19.41
C THR A 10 -6.07 1.13 20.58
N THR A 11 -5.14 0.23 20.32
CA THR A 11 -4.22 -0.28 21.35
C THR A 11 -3.29 0.86 21.74
N ASN A 12 -3.56 1.52 22.86
CA ASN A 12 -2.68 2.55 23.39
C ASN A 12 -1.47 1.87 24.06
N GLU A 13 -0.29 2.02 23.51
CA GLU A 13 0.96 1.72 24.22
C GLU A 13 1.23 2.82 25.24
N TYR A 14 1.61 2.44 26.47
CA TYR A 14 1.92 3.35 27.56
C TYR A 14 3.42 3.31 27.85
N THR A 15 4.03 4.47 28.16
CA THR A 15 5.36 4.52 28.75
C THR A 15 5.35 3.92 30.15
N GLU A 16 6.54 3.58 30.70
CA GLU A 16 6.70 3.16 32.10
C GLU A 16 6.12 4.19 33.11
N GLU A 17 5.99 5.45 32.69
CA GLU A 17 5.38 6.55 33.45
C GLU A 17 3.85 6.69 33.22
N GLY A 18 3.21 5.77 32.48
CA GLY A 18 1.77 5.78 32.19
C GLY A 18 1.30 6.83 31.18
N LYS A 19 2.21 7.44 30.40
CA LYS A 19 1.85 8.35 29.31
C LYS A 19 1.55 7.56 28.05
N ILE A 20 0.46 7.90 27.35
CA ILE A 20 0.11 7.31 26.07
C ILE A 20 1.17 7.59 25.04
N LEU A 21 1.87 6.54 24.56
CA LEU A 21 2.74 6.60 23.41
C LEU A 21 1.91 6.72 22.14
N ARG A 22 1.75 7.95 21.64
CA ARG A 22 1.13 8.14 20.32
C ARG A 22 2.08 7.65 19.25
N ARG A 23 1.74 6.52 18.61
CA ARG A 23 2.47 6.04 17.42
C ARG A 23 2.60 7.18 16.40
N ILE A 24 3.80 7.36 15.86
CA ILE A 24 4.06 8.34 14.81
C ILE A 24 3.46 7.78 13.52
N ARG A 25 2.32 8.32 13.09
CA ARG A 25 1.67 7.90 11.84
C ARG A 25 2.43 8.47 10.63
N SER A 26 2.60 7.63 9.62
CA SER A 26 3.22 7.97 8.31
C SER A 26 2.33 8.83 7.42
N PHE A 27 1.06 8.99 7.78
CA PHE A 27 0.06 9.74 7.02
C PHE A 27 -0.67 10.76 7.90
N VAL A 28 -1.34 11.71 7.26
CA VAL A 28 -2.33 12.59 7.88
C VAL A 28 -3.71 12.14 7.43
N ARG A 29 -4.53 11.65 8.37
CA ARG A 29 -5.92 11.29 8.06
C ARG A 29 -6.65 12.58 7.64
N ARG A 30 -6.96 12.70 6.37
CA ARG A 30 -7.82 13.75 5.84
C ARG A 30 -9.21 13.14 5.66
N GLU A 31 -10.13 13.49 6.53
CA GLU A 31 -11.54 13.12 6.35
C GLU A 31 -12.10 13.92 5.18
N GLY A 32 -12.09 13.32 3.98
CA GLY A 32 -12.76 13.85 2.81
C GLY A 32 -14.24 13.45 2.82
N ARG A 33 -15.12 14.37 2.40
CA ARG A 33 -16.52 14.02 2.18
C ARG A 33 -16.65 13.15 0.92
N LEU A 34 -17.32 12.02 1.04
CA LEU A 34 -17.67 11.17 -0.11
C LEU A 34 -18.61 11.93 -1.06
N THR A 35 -18.38 11.81 -2.35
CA THR A 35 -19.38 12.17 -3.34
C THR A 35 -20.50 11.12 -3.34
N LYS A 36 -21.70 11.49 -3.82
CA LYS A 36 -22.81 10.53 -3.94
C LYS A 36 -22.44 9.28 -4.74
N GLY A 37 -21.62 9.42 -5.79
CA GLY A 37 -21.15 8.29 -6.59
C GLY A 37 -20.20 7.37 -5.84
N GLN A 38 -19.28 7.93 -5.06
CA GLN A 38 -18.35 7.16 -4.20
C GLN A 38 -19.11 6.42 -3.09
N GLU A 39 -20.07 7.08 -2.45
CA GLU A 39 -20.91 6.47 -1.42
C GLU A 39 -21.75 5.32 -2.01
N ALA A 40 -22.35 5.51 -3.18
CA ALA A 40 -23.10 4.46 -3.88
C ALA A 40 -22.18 3.27 -4.23
N ALA A 41 -20.98 3.52 -4.76
CA ALA A 41 -20.02 2.47 -5.10
C ALA A 41 -19.56 1.69 -3.84
N MET A 42 -19.32 2.39 -2.72
CA MET A 42 -19.00 1.71 -1.46
C MET A 42 -20.15 0.80 -1.00
N ASN A 43 -21.38 1.28 -1.01
CA ASN A 43 -22.53 0.48 -0.57
C ASN A 43 -22.77 -0.74 -1.48
N GLU A 44 -22.56 -0.58 -2.78
CA GLU A 44 -22.81 -1.63 -3.79
C GLU A 44 -21.67 -2.67 -3.81
N CYS A 45 -20.39 -2.21 -3.81
CA CYS A 45 -19.24 -3.07 -4.06
C CYS A 45 -18.58 -3.60 -2.79
N TRP A 46 -18.77 -2.95 -1.62
CA TRP A 46 -18.14 -3.38 -0.38
C TRP A 46 -18.43 -4.84 -0.01
N PRO A 47 -19.65 -5.36 -0.16
CA PRO A 47 -19.94 -6.76 0.19
C PRO A 47 -19.12 -7.81 -0.57
N THR A 48 -18.61 -7.47 -1.76
CA THR A 48 -17.85 -8.39 -2.63
C THR A 48 -16.38 -8.04 -2.77
N MET A 49 -16.02 -6.78 -2.59
CA MET A 49 -14.66 -6.27 -2.81
C MET A 49 -14.03 -5.65 -1.57
N GLY A 50 -14.83 -5.25 -0.58
CA GLY A 50 -14.35 -4.67 0.67
C GLY A 50 -13.95 -5.73 1.68
N ILE A 51 -12.91 -5.44 2.46
CA ILE A 51 -12.51 -6.24 3.63
C ILE A 51 -12.50 -5.32 4.84
N ASP A 52 -13.26 -5.69 5.87
CA ASP A 52 -13.24 -5.00 7.15
C ASP A 52 -12.04 -5.43 7.99
N PHE A 53 -11.48 -4.48 8.75
CA PHE A 53 -10.40 -4.81 9.68
C PHE A 53 -10.90 -5.72 10.81
N GLN A 54 -10.18 -6.83 10.98
CA GLN A 54 -10.37 -7.78 12.08
C GLN A 54 -8.99 -8.28 12.51
N PRO A 55 -8.67 -8.39 13.81
CA PRO A 55 -7.37 -8.87 14.26
C PRO A 55 -7.23 -10.39 14.07
N GLN A 56 -7.32 -10.84 12.82
CA GLN A 56 -7.25 -12.23 12.41
C GLN A 56 -6.56 -12.31 11.05
N LEU A 57 -5.65 -13.27 10.88
CA LEU A 57 -4.95 -13.50 9.62
C LEU A 57 -5.93 -13.84 8.49
N LEU A 58 -5.70 -13.23 7.33
CA LEU A 58 -6.45 -13.49 6.12
C LEU A 58 -6.07 -14.85 5.51
N ASP A 59 -7.06 -15.57 5.05
CA ASP A 59 -6.89 -16.70 4.14
C ASP A 59 -7.10 -16.19 2.70
N TRP A 60 -6.02 -16.04 1.94
CA TRP A 60 -6.08 -15.50 0.59
C TRP A 60 -6.91 -16.36 -0.36
N ALA A 61 -6.85 -17.69 -0.21
CA ALA A 61 -7.66 -18.60 -1.02
C ALA A 61 -9.15 -18.41 -0.75
N ALA A 62 -9.53 -18.22 0.50
CA ALA A 62 -10.92 -17.89 0.88
C ALA A 62 -11.34 -16.50 0.41
N VAL A 63 -10.45 -15.49 0.51
CA VAL A 63 -10.71 -14.10 0.10
C VAL A 63 -10.95 -13.97 -1.41
N PHE A 64 -10.16 -14.67 -2.23
CA PHE A 64 -10.19 -14.53 -3.68
C PHE A 64 -10.86 -15.71 -4.41
N GLY A 65 -11.05 -16.85 -3.74
CA GLY A 65 -11.58 -18.08 -4.35
C GLY A 65 -10.56 -18.81 -5.23
N ASN A 66 -9.27 -18.50 -5.10
CA ASN A 66 -8.17 -19.11 -5.86
C ASN A 66 -6.82 -18.88 -5.17
N ASP A 67 -5.75 -19.54 -5.65
CA ASP A 67 -4.39 -19.49 -5.11
C ASP A 67 -3.43 -18.62 -5.94
N ASN A 68 -3.96 -17.67 -6.71
CA ASN A 68 -3.12 -16.78 -7.50
C ASN A 68 -2.19 -15.93 -6.63
N PRO A 69 -1.02 -15.53 -7.14
CA PRO A 69 -0.08 -14.67 -6.43
C PRO A 69 -0.71 -13.37 -5.97
N VAL A 70 -0.51 -13.00 -4.70
CA VAL A 70 -1.07 -11.78 -4.11
C VAL A 70 -0.11 -10.61 -4.26
N VAL A 71 -0.62 -9.53 -4.86
CA VAL A 71 0.01 -8.22 -4.94
C VAL A 71 -0.72 -7.27 -4.00
N LEU A 72 0.00 -6.68 -3.04
CA LEU A 72 -0.57 -5.72 -2.10
C LEU A 72 -0.04 -4.32 -2.42
N GLU A 73 -0.94 -3.32 -2.55
CA GLU A 73 -0.56 -1.91 -2.68
C GLU A 73 -1.00 -1.12 -1.45
N ILE A 74 -0.06 -0.36 -0.87
CA ILE A 74 -0.32 0.57 0.23
C ILE A 74 -0.46 1.99 -0.32
N GLY A 75 -1.56 2.66 0.03
CA GLY A 75 -1.77 4.05 -0.34
C GLY A 75 -2.16 4.24 -1.80
N PHE A 76 -3.05 3.42 -2.33
CA PHE A 76 -3.44 3.45 -3.75
C PHE A 76 -4.17 4.75 -4.19
N GLY A 77 -4.43 5.68 -3.26
CA GLY A 77 -5.09 6.95 -3.54
C GLY A 77 -6.48 6.77 -4.14
N MET A 78 -6.72 7.27 -5.37
CA MET A 78 -8.00 7.10 -6.07
C MET A 78 -8.12 5.76 -6.80
N GLY A 79 -7.12 4.89 -6.77
CA GLY A 79 -7.15 3.52 -7.23
C GLY A 79 -7.07 3.28 -8.73
N ALA A 80 -6.94 4.32 -9.55
CA ALA A 80 -6.94 4.14 -11.01
C ALA A 80 -5.81 3.21 -11.49
N SER A 81 -4.60 3.36 -10.95
CA SER A 81 -3.44 2.52 -11.26
C SER A 81 -3.64 1.08 -10.78
N LEU A 82 -4.14 0.90 -9.56
CA LEU A 82 -4.41 -0.41 -8.98
C LEU A 82 -5.45 -1.18 -9.80
N VAL A 83 -6.54 -0.53 -10.20
CA VAL A 83 -7.59 -1.12 -11.05
C VAL A 83 -7.04 -1.51 -12.42
N GLU A 84 -6.21 -0.65 -13.03
CA GLU A 84 -5.57 -0.94 -14.32
C GLU A 84 -4.63 -2.16 -14.21
N MET A 85 -3.80 -2.23 -13.17
CA MET A 85 -2.94 -3.39 -12.91
C MET A 85 -3.74 -4.67 -12.71
N ALA A 86 -4.82 -4.62 -11.93
CA ALA A 86 -5.69 -5.77 -11.68
C ALA A 86 -6.37 -6.26 -12.96
N LYS A 87 -6.85 -5.34 -13.80
CA LYS A 87 -7.45 -5.64 -15.12
C LYS A 87 -6.46 -6.31 -16.07
N ASN A 88 -5.20 -5.81 -16.10
CA ASN A 88 -4.17 -6.29 -17.02
C ASN A 88 -3.49 -7.60 -16.55
N ALA A 89 -3.68 -8.00 -15.30
CA ALA A 89 -3.10 -9.21 -14.72
C ALA A 89 -4.14 -10.08 -14.01
N PRO A 90 -5.13 -10.66 -14.74
CA PRO A 90 -6.19 -11.48 -14.13
C PRO A 90 -5.69 -12.76 -13.46
N GLN A 91 -4.45 -13.19 -13.74
CA GLN A 91 -3.76 -14.32 -13.09
C GLN A 91 -3.13 -13.96 -11.74
N LYS A 92 -3.29 -12.73 -11.26
CA LYS A 92 -2.84 -12.27 -9.95
C LYS A 92 -4.03 -11.77 -9.15
N ASN A 93 -3.91 -11.81 -7.83
CA ASN A 93 -4.85 -11.22 -6.88
C ASN A 93 -4.29 -9.88 -6.39
N PHE A 94 -5.12 -8.85 -6.34
CA PHE A 94 -4.71 -7.53 -5.88
C PHE A 94 -5.43 -7.16 -4.59
N PHE A 95 -4.67 -6.68 -3.61
CA PHE A 95 -5.21 -6.18 -2.36
C PHE A 95 -4.70 -4.76 -2.10
N GLY A 96 -5.60 -3.79 -2.05
CA GLY A 96 -5.28 -2.38 -1.80
C GLY A 96 -5.65 -1.95 -0.39
N ILE A 97 -4.75 -1.22 0.28
CA ILE A 97 -4.99 -0.60 1.59
C ILE A 97 -4.87 0.92 1.42
N GLU A 98 -5.91 1.65 1.84
CA GLU A 98 -5.94 3.11 1.80
C GLU A 98 -6.65 3.65 3.04
N VAL A 99 -6.20 4.79 3.59
CA VAL A 99 -6.82 5.44 4.75
C VAL A 99 -7.87 6.49 4.38
N HIS A 100 -7.87 6.91 3.11
CA HIS A 100 -8.73 7.97 2.58
C HIS A 100 -9.98 7.38 1.94
N SER A 101 -11.09 7.37 2.66
CA SER A 101 -12.36 6.76 2.21
C SER A 101 -12.88 7.22 0.83
N PRO A 102 -12.75 8.51 0.41
CA PRO A 102 -13.07 8.91 -0.96
C PRO A 102 -12.23 8.21 -2.02
N GLY A 103 -10.96 7.90 -1.72
CA GLY A 103 -10.09 7.11 -2.59
C GLY A 103 -10.61 5.69 -2.76
N VAL A 104 -10.96 5.05 -1.64
CA VAL A 104 -11.56 3.71 -1.65
C VAL A 104 -12.85 3.68 -2.47
N GLY A 105 -13.77 4.63 -2.27
CA GLY A 105 -15.00 4.72 -3.05
C GLY A 105 -14.76 4.93 -4.55
N ALA A 106 -13.74 5.73 -4.91
CA ALA A 106 -13.36 5.93 -6.31
C ALA A 106 -12.76 4.65 -6.93
N CYS A 107 -11.91 3.94 -6.18
CA CYS A 107 -11.34 2.67 -6.60
C CYS A 107 -12.42 1.62 -6.85
N LEU A 108 -13.36 1.45 -5.94
CA LEU A 108 -14.48 0.53 -6.07
C LEU A 108 -15.36 0.86 -7.29
N SER A 109 -15.67 2.14 -7.51
CA SER A 109 -16.41 2.57 -8.71
C SER A 109 -15.67 2.20 -9.99
N ALA A 110 -14.37 2.52 -10.06
CA ALA A 110 -13.55 2.21 -11.22
C ALA A 110 -13.41 0.70 -11.47
N ALA A 111 -13.25 -0.10 -10.40
CA ALA A 111 -13.14 -1.56 -10.49
C ALA A 111 -14.44 -2.19 -11.01
N ARG A 112 -15.61 -1.74 -10.50
CA ARG A 112 -16.92 -2.16 -10.98
C ARG A 112 -17.09 -1.84 -12.47
N ASP A 113 -16.82 -0.59 -12.85
CA ASP A 113 -17.00 -0.10 -14.22
C ASP A 113 -16.05 -0.81 -15.21
N ALA A 114 -14.88 -1.25 -14.75
CA ALA A 114 -13.91 -2.02 -15.51
C ALA A 114 -14.16 -3.55 -15.49
N GLY A 115 -15.13 -4.04 -14.71
CA GLY A 115 -15.43 -5.47 -14.56
C GLY A 115 -14.32 -6.27 -13.88
N VAL A 116 -13.53 -5.64 -13.00
CA VAL A 116 -12.43 -6.28 -12.28
C VAL A 116 -12.97 -7.14 -11.14
N THR A 117 -12.53 -8.40 -11.04
CA THR A 117 -12.99 -9.36 -10.01
C THR A 117 -11.88 -9.82 -9.07
N ASN A 118 -10.61 -9.65 -9.46
CA ASN A 118 -9.41 -10.06 -8.73
C ASN A 118 -8.83 -8.94 -7.84
N LEU A 119 -9.66 -7.99 -7.41
CA LEU A 119 -9.29 -6.87 -6.53
C LEU A 119 -10.11 -6.91 -5.24
N ARG A 120 -9.44 -6.69 -4.11
CA ARG A 120 -10.04 -6.42 -2.80
C ARG A 120 -9.44 -5.14 -2.24
N VAL A 121 -10.20 -4.40 -1.44
CA VAL A 121 -9.73 -3.15 -0.81
C VAL A 121 -10.08 -3.09 0.66
N MET A 122 -9.26 -2.39 1.41
CA MET A 122 -9.48 -2.09 2.82
C MET A 122 -9.27 -0.61 3.09
N CYS A 123 -10.13 -0.04 3.96
CA CYS A 123 -10.01 1.34 4.42
C CYS A 123 -9.45 1.36 5.85
N HIS A 124 -8.13 1.21 6.01
CA HIS A 124 -7.49 1.10 7.33
C HIS A 124 -6.02 1.52 7.31
N ASP A 125 -5.38 1.66 8.50
CA ASP A 125 -3.93 1.87 8.62
C ASP A 125 -3.17 0.60 8.19
N ALA A 126 -2.32 0.74 7.18
CA ALA A 126 -1.59 -0.40 6.61
C ALA A 126 -0.70 -1.11 7.63
N VAL A 127 -0.13 -0.37 8.59
CA VAL A 127 0.74 -0.99 9.61
C VAL A 127 -0.06 -1.90 10.53
N GLU A 128 -1.26 -1.48 10.97
CA GLU A 128 -2.15 -2.30 11.78
C GLU A 128 -2.62 -3.54 10.99
N VAL A 129 -2.92 -3.38 9.69
CA VAL A 129 -3.28 -4.50 8.82
C VAL A 129 -2.14 -5.50 8.69
N PHE A 130 -0.90 -5.03 8.53
CA PHE A 130 0.29 -5.89 8.47
C PHE A 130 0.52 -6.65 9.77
N GLU A 131 0.35 -5.99 10.91
CA GLU A 131 0.55 -6.61 12.23
C GLU A 131 -0.46 -7.72 12.51
N HIS A 132 -1.72 -7.54 12.06
CA HIS A 132 -2.80 -8.39 12.52
C HIS A 132 -3.46 -9.26 11.45
N MET A 133 -3.34 -8.90 10.16
CA MET A 133 -4.14 -9.54 9.12
C MET A 133 -3.33 -10.19 8.01
N ILE A 134 -2.10 -9.75 7.74
CA ILE A 134 -1.31 -10.31 6.64
C ILE A 134 -0.51 -11.53 7.13
N PRO A 135 -0.71 -12.73 6.58
CA PRO A 135 0.08 -13.91 6.94
C PRO A 135 1.54 -13.76 6.50
N ASP A 136 2.47 -14.30 7.27
CA ASP A 136 3.88 -14.30 6.93
C ASP A 136 4.15 -15.12 5.66
N GLY A 137 5.06 -14.65 4.82
CA GLY A 137 5.46 -15.32 3.58
C GLY A 137 4.34 -15.47 2.54
N SER A 138 3.28 -14.67 2.62
CA SER A 138 2.09 -14.84 1.77
C SER A 138 2.04 -13.90 0.56
N LEU A 139 2.77 -12.79 0.58
CA LEU A 139 2.75 -11.80 -0.49
C LEU A 139 3.81 -12.10 -1.55
N HIS A 140 3.39 -12.10 -2.82
CA HIS A 140 4.30 -12.15 -3.97
C HIS A 140 4.92 -10.77 -4.23
N THR A 141 4.14 -9.70 -4.11
CA THR A 141 4.63 -8.33 -4.33
C THR A 141 3.97 -7.39 -3.33
N LEU A 142 4.76 -6.52 -2.72
CA LEU A 142 4.30 -5.34 -2.03
C LEU A 142 4.65 -4.11 -2.86
N GLN A 143 3.66 -3.25 -3.08
CA GLN A 143 3.79 -1.99 -3.82
C GLN A 143 3.57 -0.81 -2.89
N LEU A 144 4.48 0.17 -2.96
CA LEU A 144 4.38 1.44 -2.23
C LEU A 144 4.73 2.58 -3.18
N PHE A 145 3.71 3.16 -3.80
CA PHE A 145 3.91 4.16 -4.84
C PHE A 145 3.56 5.56 -4.33
N PHE A 146 4.48 6.48 -4.53
CA PHE A 146 4.36 7.90 -4.20
C PHE A 146 3.90 8.18 -2.76
N PRO A 147 4.49 7.51 -1.75
CA PRO A 147 4.17 7.79 -0.36
C PRO A 147 4.57 9.22 0.01
N ASP A 148 3.92 9.79 1.03
CA ASP A 148 4.20 11.16 1.50
C ASP A 148 5.70 11.36 1.78
N PRO A 149 6.40 12.27 1.08
CA PRO A 149 7.87 12.44 1.20
C PRO A 149 8.28 13.21 2.46
N TRP A 150 7.35 13.89 3.15
CA TRP A 150 7.62 14.66 4.35
C TRP A 150 8.80 15.60 4.19
N HIS A 151 8.73 16.58 3.28
CA HIS A 151 9.81 17.47 2.84
C HIS A 151 10.67 18.07 3.95
N LYS A 152 10.07 18.40 5.12
CA LYS A 152 10.82 19.04 6.23
C LYS A 152 11.60 17.96 7.00
N LYS A 153 12.92 18.14 7.17
CA LYS A 153 13.83 17.24 7.87
C LYS A 153 13.28 16.74 9.23
N ARG A 154 12.65 17.63 10.03
CA ARG A 154 12.03 17.26 11.31
C ARG A 154 10.86 16.28 11.18
N HIS A 155 10.32 16.08 9.96
CA HIS A 155 9.21 15.17 9.65
C HIS A 155 9.67 13.86 8.99
N HIS A 156 10.96 13.69 8.66
CA HIS A 156 11.47 12.48 8.02
C HIS A 156 11.18 11.21 8.83
N LYS A 157 11.09 11.32 10.16
CA LYS A 157 10.66 10.23 11.04
C LYS A 157 9.22 9.73 10.78
N ARG A 158 8.43 10.46 9.97
CA ARG A 158 7.09 10.07 9.53
C ARG A 158 7.09 9.33 8.19
N ARG A 159 8.23 9.29 7.48
CA ARG A 159 8.35 8.49 6.27
C ARG A 159 8.07 7.04 6.61
N ILE A 160 7.21 6.37 5.81
CA ILE A 160 6.82 5.00 6.10
C ILE A 160 7.99 4.03 5.93
N VAL A 161 8.88 4.28 4.96
CA VAL A 161 10.07 3.44 4.74
C VAL A 161 11.10 3.75 5.82
N GLN A 162 11.14 2.89 6.84
CA GLN A 162 12.08 2.83 7.96
C GLN A 162 12.49 1.37 8.15
N LEU A 163 13.53 1.10 8.92
CA LEU A 163 14.03 -0.27 9.16
C LEU A 163 12.95 -1.20 9.76
N GLU A 164 12.15 -0.70 10.69
CA GLU A 164 11.07 -1.47 11.32
C GLU A 164 9.99 -1.86 10.28
N PHE A 165 9.66 -0.95 9.37
CA PHE A 165 8.72 -1.23 8.30
C PHE A 165 9.32 -2.21 7.27
N ALA A 166 10.59 -2.04 6.90
CA ALA A 166 11.28 -2.97 6.01
C ALA A 166 11.30 -4.40 6.58
N GLU A 167 11.55 -4.57 7.89
CA GLU A 167 11.49 -5.88 8.55
C GLU A 167 10.07 -6.47 8.51
N MET A 168 9.05 -5.67 8.78
CA MET A 168 7.65 -6.10 8.68
C MET A 168 7.33 -6.56 7.25
N VAL A 169 7.75 -5.80 6.23
CA VAL A 169 7.57 -6.15 4.82
C VAL A 169 8.29 -7.46 4.50
N ARG A 170 9.52 -7.64 4.99
CA ARG A 170 10.30 -8.87 4.79
C ARG A 170 9.53 -10.10 5.26
N GLN A 171 8.97 -10.03 6.46
CA GLN A 171 8.19 -11.14 7.04
C GLN A 171 6.99 -11.53 6.16
N LYS A 172 6.29 -10.55 5.57
CA LYS A 172 5.06 -10.78 4.78
C LYS A 172 5.32 -11.23 3.35
N LEU A 173 6.45 -10.88 2.76
CA LEU A 173 6.83 -11.31 1.41
C LEU A 173 7.20 -12.79 1.38
N LYS A 174 6.93 -13.47 0.27
CA LYS A 174 7.41 -14.84 0.02
C LYS A 174 8.93 -14.91 0.03
N MET A 175 9.47 -15.95 0.68
CA MET A 175 10.90 -16.23 0.67
C MET A 175 11.40 -16.44 -0.75
N GLU A 176 12.54 -15.83 -1.12
CA GLU A 176 13.22 -15.95 -2.41
C GLU A 176 12.44 -15.53 -3.66
N GLU A 177 11.15 -15.19 -3.52
CA GLU A 177 10.28 -14.78 -4.65
C GLU A 177 9.71 -13.38 -4.45
N GLY A 178 9.49 -12.97 -3.19
CA GLY A 178 8.77 -11.77 -2.83
C GLY A 178 9.50 -10.49 -3.24
N ILE A 179 8.77 -9.57 -3.82
CA ILE A 179 9.29 -8.27 -4.32
C ILE A 179 8.69 -7.12 -3.52
N PHE A 180 9.54 -6.25 -3.00
CA PHE A 180 9.15 -4.93 -2.52
C PHE A 180 9.42 -3.90 -3.62
N HIS A 181 8.36 -3.34 -4.20
CA HIS A 181 8.42 -2.34 -5.27
C HIS A 181 7.98 -0.98 -4.74
N MET A 182 8.89 -0.03 -4.75
CA MET A 182 8.66 1.37 -4.36
C MET A 182 8.80 2.29 -5.56
N ALA A 183 8.07 3.41 -5.57
CA ALA A 183 8.28 4.49 -6.52
C ALA A 183 8.04 5.84 -5.82
N THR A 184 8.84 6.85 -6.20
CA THR A 184 8.67 8.22 -5.70
C THR A 184 9.12 9.23 -6.74
N ASP A 185 8.51 10.42 -6.73
CA ASP A 185 8.90 11.59 -7.52
C ASP A 185 9.75 12.60 -6.72
N TRP A 186 10.21 12.19 -5.52
CA TRP A 186 11.01 13.00 -4.62
C TRP A 186 12.39 12.40 -4.41
N GLU A 187 13.42 12.97 -5.05
CA GLU A 187 14.80 12.45 -5.07
C GLU A 187 15.35 12.14 -3.68
N ASN A 188 15.28 13.11 -2.75
CA ASN A 188 15.73 12.89 -1.38
C ASN A 188 14.97 11.77 -0.65
N TYR A 189 13.77 11.42 -1.08
CA TYR A 189 13.08 10.25 -0.52
C TYR A 189 13.52 8.97 -1.22
N ALA A 190 13.80 9.01 -2.52
CA ALA A 190 14.39 7.87 -3.23
C ALA A 190 15.75 7.48 -2.61
N GLU A 191 16.63 8.45 -2.37
CA GLU A 191 17.90 8.24 -1.67
C GLU A 191 17.70 7.62 -0.28
N HIS A 192 16.75 8.16 0.51
CA HIS A 192 16.43 7.60 1.82
C HIS A 192 15.88 6.17 1.74
N MET A 193 15.03 5.84 0.75
CA MET A 193 14.55 4.47 0.55
C MET A 193 15.71 3.50 0.28
N ILE A 194 16.64 3.89 -0.59
CA ILE A 194 17.85 3.10 -0.86
C ILE A 194 18.70 2.94 0.40
N GLU A 195 18.95 4.03 1.14
CA GLU A 195 19.72 3.99 2.37
C GLU A 195 19.13 3.02 3.41
N VAL A 196 17.82 3.07 3.63
CA VAL A 196 17.12 2.16 4.55
C VAL A 196 17.18 0.72 4.05
N MET A 197 16.88 0.49 2.78
CA MET A 197 16.80 -0.87 2.24
C MET A 197 18.16 -1.55 2.13
N ASN A 198 19.25 -0.80 1.90
CA ASN A 198 20.61 -1.35 1.92
C ASN A 198 21.06 -1.76 3.33
N GLN A 199 20.44 -1.22 4.39
CA GLN A 199 20.67 -1.61 5.77
C GLN A 199 19.72 -2.73 6.23
N ALA A 200 18.57 -2.92 5.54
CA ALA A 200 17.58 -3.92 5.90
C ALA A 200 18.08 -5.33 5.56
N PRO A 201 18.20 -6.25 6.53
CA PRO A 201 18.66 -7.60 6.25
C PRO A 201 17.63 -8.39 5.42
N GLY A 202 18.13 -9.35 4.63
CA GLY A 202 17.26 -10.26 3.88
C GLY A 202 16.61 -9.66 2.63
N PHE A 203 17.18 -8.56 2.12
CA PHE A 203 16.81 -7.95 0.86
C PHE A 203 18.00 -7.78 -0.07
N ALA A 204 17.77 -7.92 -1.38
CA ALA A 204 18.73 -7.59 -2.42
C ALA A 204 18.08 -6.64 -3.43
N ASN A 205 18.76 -5.54 -3.75
CA ASN A 205 18.37 -4.68 -4.86
C ASN A 205 18.46 -5.46 -6.17
N ILE A 206 17.45 -5.38 -7.03
CA ILE A 206 17.42 -6.11 -8.30
C ILE A 206 17.64 -5.19 -9.52
N ALA A 207 18.09 -3.95 -9.30
CA ALA A 207 18.53 -3.11 -10.40
C ALA A 207 19.75 -3.73 -11.10
N ALA A 208 19.76 -3.71 -12.44
CA ALA A 208 20.88 -4.24 -13.21
C ALA A 208 22.13 -3.36 -13.08
N GLU A 209 21.92 -2.06 -12.96
CA GLU A 209 22.97 -1.05 -12.78
C GLU A 209 22.46 0.03 -11.81
N GLY A 210 23.33 0.45 -10.88
CA GLY A 210 22.99 1.45 -9.87
C GLY A 210 21.91 0.97 -8.88
N ASP A 211 21.11 1.91 -8.40
CA ASP A 211 20.12 1.68 -7.33
C ASP A 211 18.67 1.66 -7.83
N TYR A 212 18.42 2.18 -9.04
CA TYR A 212 17.09 2.40 -9.59
C TYR A 212 16.85 1.56 -10.84
N ILE A 213 15.60 1.18 -11.05
CA ILE A 213 15.19 0.48 -12.28
C ILE A 213 14.41 1.43 -13.19
N PRO A 214 14.40 1.20 -14.51
CA PRO A 214 13.44 1.85 -15.40
C PRO A 214 12.01 1.56 -14.92
N ARG A 215 11.07 2.51 -15.15
CA ARG A 215 9.66 2.25 -14.83
C ARG A 215 9.20 0.94 -15.50
N PRO A 216 8.77 -0.05 -14.72
CA PRO A 216 8.30 -1.31 -15.28
C PRO A 216 6.98 -1.11 -16.05
N GLU A 217 6.77 -1.90 -17.11
CA GLU A 217 5.55 -1.83 -17.93
C GLU A 217 4.29 -2.12 -17.11
N GLU A 218 4.39 -3.02 -16.12
CA GLU A 218 3.28 -3.39 -15.25
C GLU A 218 2.85 -2.25 -14.30
N ARG A 219 3.68 -1.21 -14.09
CA ARG A 219 3.30 -0.03 -13.32
C ARG A 219 2.75 1.06 -14.26
N PRO A 220 1.44 1.31 -14.27
CA PRO A 220 0.85 2.33 -15.14
C PRO A 220 1.43 3.72 -14.88
N LEU A 221 1.50 4.52 -15.94
CA LEU A 221 1.88 5.93 -15.84
C LEU A 221 0.75 6.71 -15.18
N THR A 222 0.96 7.20 -13.96
CA THR A 222 -0.04 8.00 -13.26
C THR A 222 -0.18 9.39 -13.87
N LYS A 223 -1.36 10.04 -13.67
CA LYS A 223 -1.55 11.45 -14.11
C LYS A 223 -0.58 12.41 -13.43
N PHE A 224 -0.21 12.13 -12.18
CA PHE A 224 0.79 12.91 -11.44
C PHE A 224 2.17 12.78 -12.07
N GLU A 225 2.59 11.57 -12.36
CA GLU A 225 3.85 11.27 -13.01
C GLU A 225 3.95 11.90 -14.40
N ALA A 226 2.91 11.74 -15.23
CA ALA A 226 2.84 12.38 -16.54
C ALA A 226 2.92 13.92 -16.47
N ARG A 227 2.35 14.53 -15.42
CA ARG A 227 2.49 15.97 -15.16
C ARG A 227 3.90 16.31 -14.67
N GLY A 228 4.47 15.51 -13.78
CA GLY A 228 5.83 15.67 -13.27
C GLY A 228 6.87 15.64 -14.41
N HIS A 229 6.78 14.64 -15.28
CA HIS A 229 7.67 14.55 -16.46
C HIS A 229 7.61 15.80 -17.35
N ARG A 230 6.42 16.37 -17.58
CA ARG A 230 6.29 17.64 -18.34
C ARG A 230 6.92 18.83 -17.65
N LEU A 231 7.11 18.78 -16.35
CA LEU A 231 7.77 19.82 -15.53
C LEU A 231 9.26 19.52 -15.29
N GLY A 232 9.79 18.43 -15.87
CA GLY A 232 11.18 18.02 -15.71
C GLY A 232 11.49 17.29 -14.39
N HIS A 233 10.46 16.81 -13.67
CA HIS A 233 10.66 16.00 -12.47
C HIS A 233 10.98 14.55 -12.83
N GLY A 234 11.97 13.97 -12.14
CA GLY A 234 12.28 12.55 -12.22
C GLY A 234 11.27 11.71 -11.43
N VAL A 235 11.21 10.44 -11.76
CA VAL A 235 10.58 9.40 -10.95
C VAL A 235 11.56 8.27 -10.78
N TRP A 236 11.70 7.78 -9.57
CA TRP A 236 12.62 6.71 -9.20
C TRP A 236 11.83 5.47 -8.82
N ASP A 237 11.98 4.41 -9.62
CA ASP A 237 11.47 3.07 -9.33
C ASP A 237 12.56 2.25 -8.66
N ILE A 238 12.21 1.57 -7.58
CA ILE A 238 13.13 0.84 -6.70
C ILE A 238 12.53 -0.53 -6.42
N LYS A 239 13.25 -1.60 -6.71
CA LYS A 239 12.80 -2.96 -6.39
C LYS A 239 13.84 -3.71 -5.57
N TYR A 240 13.37 -4.33 -4.49
CA TYR A 240 14.14 -5.26 -3.69
C TYR A 240 13.46 -6.62 -3.68
N LYS A 241 14.27 -7.67 -3.79
CA LYS A 241 13.83 -9.06 -3.66
C LYS A 241 14.13 -9.55 -2.25
N ARG A 242 13.19 -10.26 -1.62
CA ARG A 242 13.45 -10.98 -0.37
C ARG A 242 14.37 -12.16 -0.62
N THR A 243 15.47 -12.27 0.15
CA THR A 243 16.51 -13.31 0.04
C THR A 243 16.66 -14.16 1.30
N ALA A 244 16.10 -13.70 2.45
CA ALA A 244 16.15 -14.44 3.72
C ALA A 244 14.92 -14.12 4.60
#